data_d73b1fd89014fa5fa64668c50bbef555
#
_entry.id   d73b1fd89014fa5fa64668c50bbef555
#
_cell.length_a   1.000
_cell.length_b   1.000
_cell.length_c   1.000
_cell.angle_alpha   90.00
_cell.angle_beta   90.00
_cell.angle_gamma   90.00
#
_symmetry.space_group_name_H-M   'P 1'
#
loop_
_entity.id
_entity.type
_entity.pdbx_description
1 polymer ?
#
loop_
_entity_poly.entity_id
_entity_poly.type
_entity_poly.pdbx_seq_one_letter_code
_entity_poly.pdbx_strand_id
1 'polypeptide(L)'
;MSNILYSKNELISSIKKYFLSYFSDLFKPTQENLILLILGMYSMESFNSVRSCYKHLLKKCSNKSINAYYETLSNTKLDPIDFIRCTVEIALSIIPKGLTNQPVFLSTDDTIAHKHGTAFANVKEIYDHASKEQNKMVNGHNFVSLMLSVPVQIQNSNNCCKIKYIPIPLGYEMKTENNNKLDLVITMVDSISDLLSTKKVIFSFDTWYAKKRLIEGILKHKNMDIICNARIDSVFYALPSGIKSGKKGRPAIHGKKYDIWSNTDFDFSKYSLGKYDIAHHVVIASLFGKRKVHAYVTKTETNSRRL
;
A
#
# COMPACT_ATOMS: atom_id res chain seq x y z
N MET A 1 13.87 -3.14 -29.24
CA MET A 1 13.31 -1.98 -28.50
C MET A 1 13.42 -0.78 -29.39
N SER A 2 12.32 -0.29 -29.97
CA SER A 2 12.30 0.98 -30.67
C SER A 2 12.49 2.07 -29.63
N ASN A 3 13.61 2.78 -29.65
CA ASN A 3 13.81 4.00 -28.89
C ASN A 3 12.79 5.03 -29.38
N ILE A 4 11.65 5.14 -28.69
CA ILE A 4 10.70 6.22 -28.91
C ILE A 4 11.36 7.46 -28.30
N LEU A 5 12.11 8.19 -29.13
CA LEU A 5 12.61 9.52 -28.82
C LEU A 5 11.43 10.51 -28.90
N TYR A 6 10.77 10.77 -27.78
CA TYR A 6 9.84 11.88 -27.72
C TYR A 6 10.57 13.20 -27.92
N SER A 7 10.03 14.07 -28.75
CA SER A 7 10.50 15.46 -28.76
C SER A 7 10.26 16.10 -27.39
N LYS A 8 11.07 17.08 -26.99
CA LYS A 8 10.91 17.82 -25.72
C LYS A 8 9.48 18.35 -25.54
N ASN A 9 8.86 18.80 -26.62
CA ASN A 9 7.49 19.36 -26.58
C ASN A 9 6.43 18.26 -26.39
N GLU A 10 6.58 17.10 -27.00
CA GLU A 10 5.69 15.96 -26.81
C GLU A 10 5.75 15.41 -25.38
N LEU A 11 6.95 15.33 -24.81
CA LEU A 11 7.13 14.91 -23.42
C LEU A 11 6.44 15.89 -22.44
N ILE A 12 6.68 17.19 -22.60
CA ILE A 12 6.05 18.23 -21.78
C ILE A 12 4.53 18.20 -21.92
N SER A 13 4.02 18.05 -23.14
CA SER A 13 2.59 17.94 -23.43
C SER A 13 1.97 16.72 -22.76
N SER A 14 2.62 15.57 -22.85
CA SER A 14 2.16 14.31 -22.24
C SER A 14 2.13 14.43 -20.70
N ILE A 15 3.18 14.99 -20.10
CA ILE A 15 3.24 15.23 -18.66
C ILE A 15 2.14 16.20 -18.22
N LYS A 16 1.94 17.31 -18.93
CA LYS A 16 0.86 18.25 -18.65
C LYS A 16 -0.51 17.56 -18.72
N LYS A 17 -0.76 16.80 -19.76
CA LYS A 17 -2.03 16.05 -19.94
C LYS A 17 -2.28 15.07 -18.80
N TYR A 18 -1.25 14.37 -18.36
CA TYR A 18 -1.33 13.45 -17.22
C TYR A 18 -1.74 14.16 -15.94
N PHE A 19 -1.06 15.25 -15.59
CA PHE A 19 -1.33 15.97 -14.36
C PHE A 19 -2.65 16.77 -14.41
N LEU A 20 -3.14 17.16 -15.59
CA LEU A 20 -4.44 17.80 -15.72
C LEU A 20 -5.58 16.91 -15.19
N SER A 21 -5.46 15.59 -15.27
CA SER A 21 -6.46 14.68 -14.71
C SER A 21 -6.66 14.85 -13.20
N TYR A 22 -5.60 15.23 -12.48
CA TYR A 22 -5.64 15.45 -11.03
C TYR A 22 -6.18 16.84 -10.65
N PHE A 23 -6.20 17.78 -11.58
CA PHE A 23 -6.47 19.18 -11.32
C PHE A 23 -7.65 19.71 -12.16
N SER A 24 -8.46 18.82 -12.73
CA SER A 24 -9.56 19.18 -13.66
C SER A 24 -10.51 20.23 -13.08
N ASP A 25 -10.79 20.14 -11.79
CA ASP A 25 -11.76 20.96 -11.09
C ASP A 25 -11.18 22.28 -10.55
N LEU A 26 -9.87 22.48 -10.71
CA LEU A 26 -9.23 23.70 -10.27
C LEU A 26 -9.26 24.78 -11.35
N PHE A 27 -9.14 26.02 -10.91
CA PHE A 27 -9.04 27.17 -11.82
C PHE A 27 -7.78 27.08 -12.68
N LYS A 28 -7.88 27.34 -13.98
CA LYS A 28 -6.79 27.15 -14.95
C LYS A 28 -5.44 27.74 -14.54
N PRO A 29 -5.34 28.98 -14.02
CA PRO A 29 -4.07 29.53 -13.52
C PRO A 29 -3.46 28.72 -12.35
N THR A 30 -4.31 28.14 -11.50
CA THR A 30 -3.90 27.27 -10.39
C THR A 30 -3.36 25.96 -10.90
N GLN A 31 -4.05 25.30 -11.86
CA GLN A 31 -3.57 24.10 -12.54
C GLN A 31 -2.18 24.30 -13.13
N GLU A 32 -1.97 25.40 -13.88
CA GLU A 32 -0.69 25.73 -14.48
C GLU A 32 0.44 25.89 -13.45
N ASN A 33 0.16 26.57 -12.34
CA ASN A 33 1.13 26.76 -11.26
C ASN A 33 1.52 25.44 -10.60
N LEU A 34 0.54 24.57 -10.30
CA LEU A 34 0.80 23.27 -9.72
C LEU A 34 1.60 22.37 -10.67
N ILE A 35 1.24 22.33 -11.94
CA ILE A 35 1.98 21.55 -12.94
C ILE A 35 3.42 22.06 -13.08
N LEU A 36 3.64 23.37 -13.10
CA LEU A 36 4.99 23.94 -13.16
C LEU A 36 5.81 23.61 -11.90
N LEU A 37 5.18 23.64 -10.72
CA LEU A 37 5.85 23.23 -9.47
C LEU A 37 6.24 21.76 -9.50
N ILE A 38 5.36 20.87 -9.94
CA ILE A 38 5.63 19.43 -10.08
C ILE A 38 6.75 19.19 -11.09
N LEU A 39 6.71 19.84 -12.25
CA LEU A 39 7.80 19.76 -13.23
C LEU A 39 9.12 20.25 -12.65
N GLY A 40 9.08 21.28 -11.81
CA GLY A 40 10.25 21.77 -11.09
C GLY A 40 10.81 20.74 -10.11
N MET A 41 9.96 20.02 -9.39
CA MET A 41 10.36 18.93 -8.49
C MET A 41 11.06 17.80 -9.23
N TYR A 42 10.57 17.42 -10.41
CA TYR A 42 11.17 16.35 -11.22
C TYR A 42 12.44 16.76 -11.96
N SER A 43 12.61 18.05 -12.29
CA SER A 43 13.74 18.54 -13.09
C SER A 43 14.96 18.95 -12.27
N MET A 44 14.84 18.98 -10.95
CA MET A 44 15.94 19.39 -10.05
C MET A 44 16.49 18.17 -9.32
N GLU A 45 17.82 18.06 -9.21
CA GLU A 45 18.47 16.99 -8.44
C GLU A 45 18.06 17.02 -6.96
N SER A 46 17.84 18.22 -6.41
CA SER A 46 17.26 18.38 -5.08
C SER A 46 16.23 19.52 -5.07
N PHE A 47 14.99 19.17 -4.72
CA PHE A 47 13.93 20.16 -4.49
C PHE A 47 13.89 20.53 -3.02
N ASN A 48 14.57 21.65 -2.68
CA ASN A 48 14.68 22.08 -1.29
C ASN A 48 13.59 23.08 -0.88
N SER A 49 13.07 23.87 -1.83
CA SER A 49 12.03 24.87 -1.57
C SER A 49 11.43 25.42 -2.86
N VAL A 50 10.23 25.98 -2.74
CA VAL A 50 9.58 26.74 -3.83
C VAL A 50 10.50 27.87 -4.32
N ARG A 51 11.22 28.53 -3.41
CA ARG A 51 12.16 29.62 -3.76
C ARG A 51 13.31 29.13 -4.62
N SER A 52 13.86 27.96 -4.31
CA SER A 52 14.90 27.33 -5.12
C SER A 52 14.37 26.99 -6.51
N CYS A 53 13.21 26.34 -6.57
CA CYS A 53 12.54 26.00 -7.83
C CYS A 53 12.25 27.25 -8.67
N TYR A 54 11.76 28.32 -8.04
CA TYR A 54 11.50 29.59 -8.72
C TYR A 54 12.76 30.19 -9.35
N LYS A 55 13.87 30.25 -8.62
CA LYS A 55 15.13 30.81 -9.12
C LYS A 55 15.68 30.01 -10.31
N HIS A 56 15.63 28.70 -10.23
CA HIS A 56 16.29 27.83 -11.21
C HIS A 56 15.42 27.53 -12.44
N LEU A 57 14.10 27.42 -12.28
CA LEU A 57 13.18 26.99 -13.34
C LEU A 57 12.01 27.95 -13.56
N LEU A 58 11.16 28.21 -12.54
CA LEU A 58 9.86 28.82 -12.75
C LEU A 58 9.95 30.24 -13.32
N LYS A 59 10.92 31.04 -12.89
CA LYS A 59 11.18 32.39 -13.43
C LYS A 59 11.50 32.38 -14.93
N LYS A 60 12.03 31.27 -15.46
CA LYS A 60 12.34 31.12 -16.89
C LYS A 60 11.16 30.61 -17.71
N CYS A 61 10.22 29.93 -17.05
CA CYS A 61 9.09 29.30 -17.71
C CYS A 61 7.78 30.11 -17.60
N SER A 62 7.76 31.13 -16.75
CA SER A 62 6.55 31.90 -16.46
C SER A 62 6.90 33.32 -16.02
N ASN A 63 6.09 34.28 -16.40
CA ASN A 63 6.21 35.69 -15.97
C ASN A 63 5.58 35.96 -14.59
N LYS A 64 5.10 34.92 -13.90
CA LYS A 64 4.44 35.04 -12.59
C LYS A 64 5.48 35.30 -11.49
N SER A 65 5.07 36.05 -10.47
CA SER A 65 5.91 36.29 -9.29
C SER A 65 6.01 35.02 -8.42
N ILE A 66 7.00 34.95 -7.55
CA ILE A 66 7.13 33.86 -6.59
C ILE A 66 5.92 33.77 -5.65
N ASN A 67 5.31 34.91 -5.32
CA ASN A 67 4.14 34.96 -4.44
C ASN A 67 2.94 34.22 -5.04
N ALA A 68 2.76 34.25 -6.37
CA ALA A 68 1.69 33.50 -7.02
C ALA A 68 1.79 31.98 -6.77
N TYR A 69 2.98 31.44 -6.66
CA TYR A 69 3.19 30.03 -6.33
C TYR A 69 2.94 29.74 -4.84
N TYR A 70 3.34 30.64 -3.94
CA TYR A 70 3.02 30.51 -2.52
C TYR A 70 1.53 30.61 -2.26
N GLU A 71 0.85 31.56 -2.89
CA GLU A 71 -0.62 31.71 -2.81
C GLU A 71 -1.34 30.47 -3.36
N THR A 72 -0.85 29.91 -4.48
CA THR A 72 -1.39 28.65 -5.01
C THR A 72 -1.29 27.54 -3.98
N LEU A 73 -0.14 27.34 -3.35
CA LEU A 73 0.02 26.28 -2.35
C LEU A 73 -0.76 26.52 -1.06
N SER A 74 -0.93 27.79 -0.65
CA SER A 74 -1.62 28.13 0.60
C SER A 74 -3.13 28.12 0.47
N ASN A 75 -3.65 28.52 -0.69
CA ASN A 75 -5.09 28.78 -0.87
C ASN A 75 -5.81 27.66 -1.64
N THR A 76 -5.07 26.78 -2.33
CA THR A 76 -5.70 25.68 -3.06
C THR A 76 -6.08 24.57 -2.08
N LYS A 77 -7.36 24.30 -1.99
CA LYS A 77 -7.87 23.15 -1.24
C LYS A 77 -7.79 21.93 -2.17
N LEU A 78 -6.89 21.05 -1.86
CA LEU A 78 -6.75 19.75 -2.52
C LEU A 78 -7.24 18.68 -1.55
N ASP A 79 -8.20 17.86 -1.98
CA ASP A 79 -8.61 16.71 -1.19
C ASP A 79 -7.66 15.52 -1.52
N PRO A 80 -6.93 14.99 -0.54
CA PRO A 80 -6.08 13.81 -0.75
C PRO A 80 -6.86 12.61 -1.32
N ILE A 81 -8.15 12.48 -0.99
CA ILE A 81 -9.00 11.39 -1.47
C ILE A 81 -9.20 11.49 -2.98
N ASP A 82 -9.41 12.69 -3.53
CA ASP A 82 -9.57 12.88 -4.98
C ASP A 82 -8.32 12.46 -5.74
N PHE A 83 -7.12 12.73 -5.17
CA PHE A 83 -5.86 12.27 -5.74
C PHE A 83 -5.73 10.75 -5.73
N ILE A 84 -6.08 10.12 -4.62
CA ILE A 84 -6.07 8.66 -4.48
C ILE A 84 -7.02 8.05 -5.53
N ARG A 85 -8.23 8.54 -5.66
CA ARG A 85 -9.24 8.06 -6.61
C ARG A 85 -8.78 8.22 -8.05
N CYS A 86 -8.31 9.42 -8.44
CA CYS A 86 -7.77 9.68 -9.77
C CYS A 86 -6.60 8.75 -10.09
N THR A 87 -5.70 8.50 -9.13
CA THR A 87 -4.57 7.57 -9.31
C THR A 87 -5.06 6.14 -9.54
N VAL A 88 -6.10 5.69 -8.83
CA VAL A 88 -6.71 4.36 -9.04
C VAL A 88 -7.30 4.25 -10.43
N GLU A 89 -8.05 5.24 -10.91
CA GLU A 89 -8.64 5.25 -12.26
C GLU A 89 -7.57 5.15 -13.34
N ILE A 90 -6.49 5.94 -13.22
CA ILE A 90 -5.34 5.87 -14.13
C ILE A 90 -4.68 4.50 -14.06
N ALA A 91 -4.43 3.97 -12.85
CA ALA A 91 -3.82 2.67 -12.65
C ALA A 91 -4.65 1.53 -13.26
N LEU A 92 -5.97 1.59 -13.14
CA LEU A 92 -6.87 0.60 -13.76
C LEU A 92 -6.90 0.72 -15.29
N SER A 93 -6.76 1.94 -15.83
CA SER A 93 -6.76 2.18 -17.27
C SER A 93 -5.56 1.60 -18.01
N ILE A 94 -4.43 1.43 -17.34
CA ILE A 94 -3.21 0.84 -17.93
C ILE A 94 -3.22 -0.70 -17.96
N ILE A 95 -4.20 -1.35 -17.32
CA ILE A 95 -4.33 -2.81 -17.35
C ILE A 95 -4.69 -3.27 -18.77
N PRO A 96 -3.88 -4.13 -19.41
CA PRO A 96 -4.20 -4.66 -20.73
C PRO A 96 -5.53 -5.43 -20.75
N LYS A 97 -6.29 -5.35 -21.84
CA LYS A 97 -7.59 -6.05 -21.97
C LYS A 97 -7.53 -7.54 -21.65
N GLY A 98 -6.45 -8.23 -22.01
CA GLY A 98 -6.24 -9.65 -21.71
C GLY A 98 -5.96 -9.96 -20.23
N LEU A 99 -5.70 -8.95 -19.39
CA LEU A 99 -5.38 -9.10 -17.96
C LEU A 99 -6.45 -8.52 -17.05
N THR A 100 -7.60 -8.11 -17.57
CA THR A 100 -8.68 -7.49 -16.78
C THR A 100 -9.24 -8.40 -15.70
N ASN A 101 -9.16 -9.72 -15.87
CA ASN A 101 -9.61 -10.72 -14.89
C ASN A 101 -8.55 -11.09 -13.86
N GLN A 102 -7.32 -10.60 -14.01
CA GLN A 102 -6.27 -10.82 -13.00
C GLN A 102 -6.58 -10.01 -11.74
N PRO A 103 -6.26 -10.55 -10.56
CA PRO A 103 -6.41 -9.80 -9.32
C PRO A 103 -5.49 -8.57 -9.33
N VAL A 104 -5.89 -7.56 -8.58
CA VAL A 104 -5.02 -6.44 -8.20
C VAL A 104 -4.64 -6.59 -6.74
N PHE A 105 -3.47 -6.06 -6.37
CA PHE A 105 -3.01 -6.12 -4.99
C PHE A 105 -3.03 -4.72 -4.39
N LEU A 106 -3.64 -4.58 -3.21
CA LEU A 106 -3.44 -3.42 -2.35
C LEU A 106 -2.44 -3.79 -1.26
N SER A 107 -1.56 -2.87 -0.92
CA SER A 107 -0.66 -3.02 0.22
C SER A 107 -0.57 -1.74 1.02
N THR A 108 -0.34 -1.88 2.33
CA THR A 108 -0.14 -0.77 3.25
C THR A 108 1.09 -0.99 4.10
N ASP A 109 1.76 0.11 4.39
CA ASP A 109 2.89 0.17 5.31
C ASP A 109 2.97 1.58 5.90
N ASP A 110 3.80 1.77 6.92
CA ASP A 110 4.03 3.10 7.46
C ASP A 110 5.49 3.54 7.28
N THR A 111 5.67 4.84 7.21
CA THR A 111 6.97 5.46 7.08
C THR A 111 7.10 6.67 7.98
N ILE A 112 8.33 6.96 8.40
CA ILE A 112 8.65 8.10 9.26
C ILE A 112 9.36 9.17 8.41
N ALA A 113 8.78 10.36 8.37
CA ALA A 113 9.46 11.54 7.82
C ALA A 113 10.16 12.29 8.96
N HIS A 114 11.47 12.12 9.05
CA HIS A 114 12.30 12.75 10.07
C HIS A 114 12.20 14.28 10.00
N LYS A 115 12.17 14.92 11.17
CA LYS A 115 12.15 16.37 11.31
C LYS A 115 13.23 16.83 12.29
N HIS A 116 13.87 17.93 11.96
CA HIS A 116 14.79 18.61 12.85
C HIS A 116 14.01 19.66 13.66
N GLY A 117 13.95 19.48 14.97
CA GLY A 117 13.19 20.35 15.89
C GLY A 117 11.76 19.88 16.17
N THR A 118 11.07 20.61 17.05
CA THR A 118 9.77 20.26 17.60
C THR A 118 8.66 21.25 17.22
N ALA A 119 8.98 22.30 16.46
CA ALA A 119 8.04 23.39 16.15
C ALA A 119 7.01 23.06 15.04
N PHE A 120 7.08 21.87 14.44
CA PHE A 120 6.13 21.46 13.42
C PHE A 120 4.87 20.86 14.04
N ALA A 121 3.70 21.20 13.51
CA ALA A 121 2.45 20.61 13.96
C ALA A 121 2.48 19.06 13.81
N ASN A 122 1.99 18.34 14.82
CA ASN A 122 1.95 16.87 14.87
C ASN A 122 3.32 16.16 14.83
N VAL A 123 4.44 16.85 15.03
CA VAL A 123 5.74 16.20 15.25
C VAL A 123 5.72 15.51 16.60
N LYS A 124 6.21 14.29 16.62
CA LYS A 124 6.39 13.48 17.84
C LYS A 124 7.73 12.80 17.83
N GLU A 125 8.17 12.44 19.00
CA GLU A 125 9.26 11.51 19.18
C GLU A 125 8.75 10.09 18.87
N ILE A 126 9.36 9.44 17.89
CA ILE A 126 8.93 8.15 17.33
C ILE A 126 10.12 7.21 17.34
N TYR A 127 9.88 5.95 17.69
CA TYR A 127 10.89 4.91 17.60
C TYR A 127 11.03 4.46 16.13
N ASP A 128 12.23 4.66 15.57
CA ASP A 128 12.58 4.26 14.21
C ASP A 128 13.28 2.90 14.24
N HIS A 129 12.56 1.84 13.88
CA HIS A 129 13.10 0.48 13.79
C HIS A 129 14.20 0.33 12.72
N ALA A 130 14.19 1.17 11.69
CA ALA A 130 15.15 1.13 10.58
C ALA A 130 16.44 1.88 10.89
N SER A 131 16.46 2.73 11.93
CA SER A 131 17.66 3.48 12.32
C SER A 131 18.80 2.54 12.74
N LYS A 132 19.99 2.82 12.21
CA LYS A 132 21.25 2.16 12.60
C LYS A 132 21.93 2.84 13.78
N GLU A 133 21.42 3.98 14.23
CA GLU A 133 21.96 4.75 15.35
C GLU A 133 21.65 4.08 16.69
N GLN A 134 22.46 4.37 17.71
CA GLN A 134 22.22 3.86 19.06
C GLN A 134 20.92 4.41 19.65
N ASN A 135 20.63 5.70 19.42
CA ASN A 135 19.34 6.29 19.76
C ASN A 135 18.39 6.15 18.57
N LYS A 136 17.41 5.26 18.73
CA LYS A 136 16.36 5.02 17.71
C LYS A 136 15.15 5.94 17.85
N MET A 137 15.17 6.89 18.80
CA MET A 137 14.12 7.88 18.95
C MET A 137 14.41 9.08 18.06
N VAL A 138 13.47 9.39 17.16
CA VAL A 138 13.58 10.48 16.19
C VAL A 138 12.35 11.36 16.24
N ASN A 139 12.56 12.67 16.08
CA ASN A 139 11.44 13.58 15.85
C ASN A 139 10.95 13.42 14.42
N GLY A 140 9.66 13.21 14.23
CA GLY A 140 9.13 13.01 12.90
C GLY A 140 7.61 12.97 12.80
N HIS A 141 7.16 12.91 11.57
CA HIS A 141 5.79 12.58 11.23
C HIS A 141 5.72 11.10 10.82
N ASN A 142 4.70 10.42 11.31
CA ASN A 142 4.40 9.06 10.86
C ASN A 142 3.30 9.11 9.81
N PHE A 143 3.57 8.54 8.64
CA PHE A 143 2.61 8.43 7.54
C PHE A 143 2.26 6.98 7.30
N VAL A 144 1.00 6.73 7.02
CA VAL A 144 0.50 5.46 6.50
C VAL A 144 0.37 5.59 4.99
N SER A 145 0.91 4.64 4.25
CA SER A 145 0.86 4.59 2.79
C SER A 145 -0.14 3.56 2.31
N LEU A 146 -0.74 3.82 1.15
CA LEU A 146 -1.52 2.84 0.40
C LEU A 146 -0.94 2.72 -1.01
N MET A 147 -0.74 1.49 -1.48
CA MET A 147 -0.18 1.18 -2.79
C MET A 147 -1.07 0.19 -3.53
N LEU A 148 -1.28 0.43 -4.83
CA LEU A 148 -1.99 -0.47 -5.72
C LEU A 148 -1.01 -1.09 -6.71
N SER A 149 -0.97 -2.43 -6.79
CA SER A 149 -0.19 -3.14 -7.80
C SER A 149 -1.12 -3.70 -8.86
N VAL A 150 -0.89 -3.29 -10.11
CA VAL A 150 -1.70 -3.69 -11.27
C VAL A 150 -0.92 -4.60 -12.22
N PRO A 151 -1.59 -5.59 -12.85
CA PRO A 151 -0.94 -6.51 -13.78
C PRO A 151 -0.66 -5.81 -15.11
N VAL A 152 0.56 -5.99 -15.60
CA VAL A 152 0.99 -5.55 -16.94
C VAL A 152 1.67 -6.70 -17.67
N GLN A 153 1.69 -6.64 -18.98
CA GLN A 153 2.36 -7.61 -19.83
C GLN A 153 3.73 -7.07 -20.25
N ILE A 154 4.77 -7.83 -19.97
CA ILE A 154 6.14 -7.49 -20.36
C ILE A 154 6.65 -8.56 -21.31
N GLN A 155 7.14 -8.14 -22.47
CA GLN A 155 7.87 -9.02 -23.38
C GLN A 155 9.32 -9.15 -22.90
N ASN A 156 9.78 -10.38 -22.71
CA ASN A 156 11.20 -10.68 -22.49
C ASN A 156 11.95 -10.71 -23.84
N SER A 157 13.27 -10.64 -23.77
CA SER A 157 14.18 -10.78 -24.92
C SER A 157 13.92 -12.02 -25.79
N ASN A 158 13.29 -13.05 -25.27
CA ASN A 158 12.94 -14.30 -25.94
C ASN A 158 11.50 -14.33 -26.45
N ASN A 159 10.84 -13.19 -26.66
CA ASN A 159 9.43 -13.07 -27.07
C ASN A 159 8.41 -13.78 -26.17
N CYS A 160 8.80 -14.22 -24.99
CA CYS A 160 7.85 -14.74 -24.00
C CYS A 160 7.17 -13.60 -23.25
N CYS A 161 5.85 -13.57 -23.27
CA CYS A 161 5.06 -12.63 -22.48
C CYS A 161 4.98 -13.11 -21.04
N LYS A 162 5.42 -12.28 -20.11
CA LYS A 162 5.25 -12.50 -18.65
C LYS A 162 4.33 -11.44 -18.06
N ILE A 163 3.48 -11.87 -17.12
CA ILE A 163 2.69 -10.95 -16.30
C ILE A 163 3.61 -10.44 -15.18
N LYS A 164 3.68 -9.12 -15.04
CA LYS A 164 4.35 -8.44 -13.94
C LYS A 164 3.37 -7.50 -13.29
N TYR A 165 3.49 -7.31 -11.98
CA TYR A 165 2.72 -6.32 -11.25
C TYR A 165 3.55 -5.07 -11.05
N ILE A 166 3.00 -3.92 -11.41
CA ILE A 166 3.63 -2.61 -11.20
C ILE A 166 2.99 -1.98 -9.95
N PRO A 167 3.78 -1.69 -8.90
CA PRO A 167 3.31 -0.98 -7.73
C PRO A 167 3.15 0.52 -8.05
N ILE A 168 2.00 1.08 -7.71
CA ILE A 168 1.65 2.48 -7.89
C ILE A 168 1.26 3.05 -6.53
N PRO A 169 2.03 3.99 -5.97
CA PRO A 169 1.64 4.68 -4.75
C PRO A 169 0.33 5.44 -4.96
N LEU A 170 -0.65 5.21 -4.12
CA LEU A 170 -1.94 5.89 -4.18
C LEU A 170 -1.95 7.16 -3.34
N GLY A 171 -1.41 7.09 -2.13
CA GLY A 171 -1.40 8.22 -1.22
C GLY A 171 -0.77 7.91 0.12
N TYR A 172 -0.65 8.96 0.91
CA TYR A 172 -0.08 8.94 2.27
C TYR A 172 -0.99 9.76 3.19
N GLU A 173 -1.35 9.17 4.32
CA GLU A 173 -2.10 9.83 5.37
C GLU A 173 -1.26 10.01 6.63
N MET A 174 -1.23 11.23 7.16
CA MET A 174 -0.45 11.54 8.36
C MET A 174 -1.18 11.08 9.62
N LYS A 175 -0.47 10.32 10.46
CA LYS A 175 -0.94 10.01 11.80
C LYS A 175 -0.89 11.25 12.68
N THR A 176 -2.04 11.64 13.20
CA THR A 176 -2.21 12.72 14.18
C THR A 176 -2.52 12.15 15.58
N GLU A 177 -2.82 13.00 16.53
CA GLU A 177 -3.30 12.57 17.86
C GLU A 177 -4.69 11.95 17.83
N ASN A 178 -5.53 12.46 16.93
CA ASN A 178 -6.95 12.13 16.87
C ASN A 178 -7.27 10.91 16.01
N ASN A 179 -6.29 10.31 15.31
CA ASN A 179 -6.49 9.16 14.45
C ASN A 179 -5.50 8.03 14.78
N ASN A 180 -5.82 6.83 14.35
CA ASN A 180 -4.90 5.71 14.41
C ASN A 180 -4.61 5.15 13.00
N LYS A 181 -3.47 4.46 12.85
CA LYS A 181 -3.02 3.95 11.56
C LYS A 181 -4.04 3.00 10.90
N LEU A 182 -4.72 2.16 11.69
CA LEU A 182 -5.68 1.19 11.15
C LEU A 182 -6.90 1.88 10.55
N ASP A 183 -7.38 2.94 11.19
CA ASP A 183 -8.52 3.72 10.70
C ASP A 183 -8.16 4.51 9.45
N LEU A 184 -6.95 5.07 9.39
CA LEU A 184 -6.45 5.73 8.19
C LEU A 184 -6.44 4.77 6.99
N VAL A 185 -5.92 3.54 7.18
CA VAL A 185 -5.95 2.52 6.12
C VAL A 185 -7.38 2.20 5.69
N ILE A 186 -8.28 1.96 6.66
CA ILE A 186 -9.69 1.62 6.36
C ILE A 186 -10.34 2.77 5.58
N THR A 187 -10.13 4.02 6.00
CA THR A 187 -10.68 5.20 5.31
C THR A 187 -10.16 5.32 3.88
N MET A 188 -8.85 5.15 3.66
CA MET A 188 -8.27 5.17 2.31
C MET A 188 -8.83 4.04 1.43
N VAL A 189 -8.97 2.82 1.96
CA VAL A 189 -9.54 1.69 1.21
C VAL A 189 -11.01 1.91 0.91
N ASP A 190 -11.78 2.40 1.89
CA ASP A 190 -13.21 2.70 1.71
C ASP A 190 -13.42 3.74 0.60
N SER A 191 -12.56 4.76 0.52
CA SER A 191 -12.67 5.83 -0.47
C SER A 191 -12.49 5.38 -1.93
N ILE A 192 -11.90 4.20 -2.16
CA ILE A 192 -11.65 3.64 -3.50
C ILE A 192 -12.36 2.31 -3.77
N SER A 193 -13.11 1.81 -2.80
CA SER A 193 -13.73 0.47 -2.88
C SER A 193 -14.72 0.34 -4.04
N ASP A 194 -15.43 1.39 -4.37
CA ASP A 194 -16.35 1.47 -5.51
C ASP A 194 -15.62 1.33 -6.86
N LEU A 195 -14.48 2.01 -7.03
CA LEU A 195 -13.64 1.93 -8.22
C LEU A 195 -13.07 0.53 -8.43
N LEU A 196 -12.83 -0.21 -7.34
CA LEU A 196 -12.29 -1.56 -7.35
C LEU A 196 -13.37 -2.65 -7.36
N SER A 197 -14.66 -2.30 -7.36
CA SER A 197 -15.78 -3.24 -7.17
C SER A 197 -15.83 -4.38 -8.19
N THR A 198 -15.35 -4.15 -9.40
CA THR A 198 -15.30 -5.16 -10.49
C THR A 198 -14.03 -6.01 -10.48
N LYS A 199 -13.09 -5.74 -9.57
CA LYS A 199 -11.80 -6.44 -9.47
C LYS A 199 -11.77 -7.36 -8.28
N LYS A 200 -11.10 -8.50 -8.42
CA LYS A 200 -10.66 -9.26 -7.25
C LYS A 200 -9.45 -8.53 -6.65
N VAL A 201 -9.55 -8.14 -5.40
CA VAL A 201 -8.51 -7.41 -4.68
C VAL A 201 -7.89 -8.31 -3.62
N ILE A 202 -6.57 -8.35 -3.57
CA ILE A 202 -5.82 -9.02 -2.51
C ILE A 202 -5.11 -7.94 -1.70
N PHE A 203 -5.53 -7.77 -0.46
CA PHE A 203 -4.93 -6.78 0.44
C PHE A 203 -3.80 -7.41 1.25
N SER A 204 -2.62 -6.82 1.21
CA SER A 204 -1.44 -7.32 1.92
C SER A 204 -0.86 -6.28 2.88
N PHE A 205 -0.39 -6.76 4.02
CA PHE A 205 0.23 -5.92 5.06
C PHE A 205 1.16 -6.76 5.94
N ASP A 206 1.99 -6.05 6.71
CA ASP A 206 2.91 -6.69 7.64
C ASP A 206 2.22 -7.17 8.94
N THR A 207 3.00 -7.81 9.80
CA THR A 207 2.53 -8.37 11.08
C THR A 207 1.98 -7.30 12.03
N TRP A 208 2.48 -6.06 11.98
CA TRP A 208 2.01 -4.98 12.86
C TRP A 208 0.54 -4.63 12.58
N TYR A 209 0.17 -4.62 11.30
CA TYR A 209 -1.19 -4.33 10.84
C TYR A 209 -2.15 -5.50 11.02
N ALA A 210 -1.67 -6.70 11.36
CA ALA A 210 -2.49 -7.89 11.58
C ALA A 210 -3.35 -7.76 12.86
N LYS A 211 -4.35 -6.89 12.80
CA LYS A 211 -5.31 -6.60 13.86
C LYS A 211 -6.73 -6.86 13.38
N LYS A 212 -7.55 -7.41 14.27
CA LYS A 212 -8.96 -7.75 13.99
C LYS A 212 -9.71 -6.57 13.36
N ARG A 213 -9.51 -5.35 13.86
CA ARG A 213 -10.15 -4.12 13.36
C ARG A 213 -9.88 -3.89 11.87
N LEU A 214 -8.62 -3.99 11.44
CA LEU A 214 -8.27 -3.83 10.03
C LEU A 214 -8.86 -4.96 9.18
N ILE A 215 -8.69 -6.20 9.63
CA ILE A 215 -9.21 -7.38 8.93
C ILE A 215 -10.71 -7.28 8.70
N GLU A 216 -11.47 -6.93 9.72
CA GLU A 216 -12.93 -6.75 9.60
C GLU A 216 -13.28 -5.56 8.71
N GLY A 217 -12.51 -4.45 8.81
CA GLY A 217 -12.67 -3.27 7.97
C GLY A 217 -12.44 -3.55 6.48
N ILE A 218 -11.49 -4.42 6.14
CA ILE A 218 -11.21 -4.79 4.75
C ILE A 218 -12.20 -5.85 4.25
N LEU A 219 -12.45 -6.90 5.04
CA LEU A 219 -13.29 -8.02 4.64
C LEU A 219 -14.80 -7.72 4.65
N LYS A 220 -15.22 -6.50 4.97
CA LYS A 220 -16.59 -6.03 4.69
C LYS A 220 -16.83 -5.87 3.18
N HIS A 221 -15.78 -5.63 2.39
CA HIS A 221 -15.84 -5.58 0.92
C HIS A 221 -15.74 -6.99 0.35
N LYS A 222 -16.81 -7.45 -0.30
CA LYS A 222 -16.96 -8.85 -0.77
C LYS A 222 -15.94 -9.28 -1.82
N ASN A 223 -15.36 -8.35 -2.54
CA ASN A 223 -14.35 -8.58 -3.59
C ASN A 223 -12.91 -8.53 -3.06
N MET A 224 -12.72 -8.33 -1.76
CA MET A 224 -11.41 -8.23 -1.12
C MET A 224 -11.08 -9.46 -0.29
N ASP A 225 -9.90 -10.03 -0.49
CA ASP A 225 -9.27 -11.04 0.34
C ASP A 225 -7.99 -10.48 0.99
N ILE A 226 -7.50 -11.14 2.04
CA ILE A 226 -6.31 -10.69 2.77
C ILE A 226 -5.21 -11.75 2.71
N ILE A 227 -3.98 -11.27 2.50
CA ILE A 227 -2.74 -12.02 2.74
C ILE A 227 -1.91 -11.20 3.72
N CYS A 228 -1.56 -11.79 4.87
CA CYS A 228 -0.72 -11.12 5.86
C CYS A 228 0.20 -12.11 6.55
N ASN A 229 1.32 -11.58 7.08
CA ASN A 229 2.14 -12.34 8.01
C ASN A 229 1.45 -12.40 9.37
N ALA A 230 1.40 -13.57 9.95
CA ALA A 230 0.93 -13.75 11.31
C ALA A 230 2.10 -13.68 12.30
N ARG A 231 1.82 -13.29 13.54
CA ARG A 231 2.80 -13.36 14.61
C ARG A 231 3.04 -14.82 14.97
N ILE A 232 4.26 -15.14 15.39
CA ILE A 232 4.64 -16.50 15.77
C ILE A 232 3.85 -17.03 16.99
N ASP A 233 3.32 -16.12 17.80
CA ASP A 233 2.45 -16.41 18.94
C ASP A 233 0.96 -16.52 18.56
N SER A 234 0.63 -16.43 17.28
CA SER A 234 -0.73 -16.55 16.78
C SER A 234 -1.28 -17.96 17.02
N VAL A 235 -2.54 -18.02 17.44
CA VAL A 235 -3.19 -19.30 17.77
C VAL A 235 -4.04 -19.77 16.60
N PHE A 236 -3.76 -20.97 16.16
CA PHE A 236 -4.48 -21.68 15.10
C PHE A 236 -5.20 -22.90 15.63
N TYR A 237 -6.39 -23.14 15.11
CA TYR A 237 -7.22 -24.29 15.46
C TYR A 237 -7.61 -25.07 14.21
N ALA A 238 -7.70 -26.38 14.36
CA ALA A 238 -8.34 -27.24 13.37
C ALA A 238 -9.80 -26.81 13.18
N LEU A 239 -10.37 -27.17 12.04
CA LEU A 239 -11.81 -27.02 11.84
C LEU A 239 -12.58 -27.88 12.84
N PRO A 240 -13.76 -27.44 13.29
CA PRO A 240 -14.60 -28.27 14.15
C PRO A 240 -15.00 -29.56 13.43
N SER A 241 -14.99 -30.67 14.13
CA SER A 241 -15.31 -32.01 13.57
C SER A 241 -16.73 -32.13 13.01
N GLY A 242 -17.60 -31.17 13.30
CA GLY A 242 -19.02 -31.25 12.92
C GLY A 242 -19.84 -32.36 13.65
N ILE A 243 -19.15 -33.23 14.38
CA ILE A 243 -19.77 -34.32 15.13
C ILE A 243 -20.44 -33.74 16.39
N LYS A 244 -21.73 -33.89 16.51
CA LYS A 244 -22.45 -33.55 17.74
C LYS A 244 -21.97 -34.49 18.84
N SER A 245 -21.34 -33.93 19.87
CA SER A 245 -20.77 -34.71 21.00
C SER A 245 -21.83 -35.41 21.88
N GLY A 246 -23.10 -35.24 21.58
CA GLY A 246 -24.19 -35.74 22.45
C GLY A 246 -24.34 -35.02 23.79
N LYS A 247 -23.39 -34.19 24.16
CA LYS A 247 -23.40 -33.40 25.40
C LYS A 247 -24.25 -32.13 25.25
N LYS A 248 -24.99 -31.77 26.28
CA LYS A 248 -25.69 -30.48 26.33
C LYS A 248 -24.65 -29.36 26.32
N GLY A 249 -24.79 -28.38 25.43
CA GLY A 249 -23.92 -27.23 25.36
C GLY A 249 -23.84 -26.59 23.97
N ARG A 250 -23.16 -25.45 23.88
CA ARG A 250 -22.94 -24.77 22.61
C ARG A 250 -21.99 -25.62 21.75
N PRO A 251 -22.29 -25.81 20.44
CA PRO A 251 -21.39 -26.51 19.52
C PRO A 251 -19.99 -25.92 19.52
N ALA A 252 -18.97 -26.78 19.41
CA ALA A 252 -17.58 -26.33 19.32
C ALA A 252 -17.40 -25.44 18.10
N ILE A 253 -16.74 -24.29 18.31
CA ILE A 253 -16.48 -23.29 17.26
C ILE A 253 -15.21 -23.66 16.49
N HIS A 254 -14.28 -24.41 17.11
CA HIS A 254 -13.01 -24.86 16.55
C HIS A 254 -12.65 -26.24 17.09
N GLY A 255 -11.74 -26.91 16.38
CA GLY A 255 -11.17 -28.19 16.80
C GLY A 255 -9.94 -28.06 17.69
N LYS A 256 -9.02 -29.04 17.58
CA LYS A 256 -7.73 -29.05 18.30
C LYS A 256 -6.94 -27.78 18.03
N LYS A 257 -6.29 -27.24 19.04
CA LYS A 257 -5.25 -26.20 18.87
C LYS A 257 -4.02 -26.80 18.20
N TYR A 258 -3.54 -26.16 17.16
CA TYR A 258 -2.29 -26.54 16.51
C TYR A 258 -1.09 -25.97 17.25
N ASP A 259 -0.02 -26.77 17.31
CA ASP A 259 1.29 -26.32 17.71
C ASP A 259 2.15 -26.11 16.45
N ILE A 260 2.48 -24.86 16.14
CA ILE A 260 3.28 -24.52 14.96
C ILE A 260 4.72 -25.07 15.01
N TRP A 261 5.17 -25.48 16.19
CA TRP A 261 6.51 -26.07 16.39
C TRP A 261 6.49 -27.60 16.24
N SER A 262 5.31 -28.22 16.26
CA SER A 262 5.16 -29.67 16.11
C SER A 262 5.25 -30.08 14.64
N ASN A 263 6.12 -31.04 14.35
CA ASN A 263 6.19 -31.67 13.02
C ASN A 263 5.02 -32.63 12.77
N THR A 264 4.30 -33.03 13.81
CA THR A 264 3.09 -33.87 13.65
C THR A 264 1.87 -33.05 13.28
N ASP A 265 1.83 -31.79 13.69
CA ASP A 265 0.73 -30.88 13.36
C ASP A 265 0.93 -30.22 11.99
N PHE A 266 2.18 -30.10 11.49
CA PHE A 266 2.52 -29.50 10.21
C PHE A 266 3.47 -30.39 9.40
N ASP A 267 2.96 -30.89 8.28
CA ASP A 267 3.72 -31.73 7.36
C ASP A 267 4.49 -30.87 6.35
N PHE A 268 5.80 -30.80 6.52
CA PHE A 268 6.72 -30.05 5.67
C PHE A 268 7.29 -30.86 4.50
N SER A 269 6.87 -32.11 4.33
CA SER A 269 7.44 -33.00 3.32
C SER A 269 6.91 -32.76 1.91
N LYS A 270 5.81 -32.03 1.77
CA LYS A 270 5.06 -31.93 0.51
C LYS A 270 5.48 -30.79 -0.40
N TYR A 271 5.96 -29.68 0.17
CA TYR A 271 6.24 -28.48 -0.61
C TYR A 271 7.54 -27.84 -0.14
N SER A 272 8.41 -27.53 -1.08
CA SER A 272 9.60 -26.72 -0.85
C SER A 272 9.71 -25.60 -1.87
N LEU A 273 10.22 -24.46 -1.46
CA LEU A 273 10.50 -23.31 -2.33
C LEU A 273 11.88 -22.73 -1.98
N GLY A 274 12.88 -23.05 -2.81
CA GLY A 274 14.26 -22.71 -2.54
C GLY A 274 14.74 -23.34 -1.22
N LYS A 275 15.13 -22.51 -0.26
CA LYS A 275 15.59 -22.93 1.08
C LYS A 275 14.48 -23.12 2.12
N TYR A 276 13.22 -23.00 1.71
CA TYR A 276 12.08 -23.08 2.61
C TYR A 276 11.27 -24.34 2.37
N ASP A 277 11.03 -25.12 3.43
CA ASP A 277 9.98 -26.12 3.46
C ASP A 277 8.68 -25.48 3.92
N ILE A 278 7.58 -25.84 3.28
CA ILE A 278 6.28 -25.19 3.47
C ILE A 278 5.25 -26.22 3.89
N ALA A 279 4.60 -25.99 5.02
CA ALA A 279 3.40 -26.71 5.42
C ALA A 279 2.16 -25.83 5.27
N HIS A 280 1.05 -26.43 4.86
CA HIS A 280 -0.22 -25.76 4.63
C HIS A 280 -1.37 -26.45 5.37
N HIS A 281 -2.20 -25.63 6.04
CA HIS A 281 -3.44 -26.09 6.64
C HIS A 281 -4.57 -25.07 6.43
N VAL A 282 -5.80 -25.59 6.34
CA VAL A 282 -7.00 -24.76 6.50
C VAL A 282 -7.34 -24.73 7.99
N VAL A 283 -7.35 -23.54 8.57
CA VAL A 283 -7.45 -23.34 10.01
C VAL A 283 -8.51 -22.31 10.37
N ILE A 284 -8.89 -22.27 11.63
CA ILE A 284 -9.54 -21.12 12.25
C ILE A 284 -8.48 -20.39 13.06
N ALA A 285 -8.21 -19.13 12.71
CA ALA A 285 -7.33 -18.26 13.45
C ALA A 285 -8.15 -17.23 14.22
N SER A 286 -7.83 -17.02 15.49
CA SER A 286 -8.56 -16.09 16.37
C SER A 286 -8.63 -14.67 15.80
N LEU A 287 -7.60 -14.26 15.08
CA LEU A 287 -7.48 -12.99 14.39
C LEU A 287 -8.57 -12.77 13.31
N PHE A 288 -8.98 -13.85 12.63
CA PHE A 288 -10.00 -13.85 11.59
C PHE A 288 -11.39 -14.28 12.08
N GLY A 289 -11.54 -14.42 13.41
CA GLY A 289 -12.80 -14.84 14.03
C GLY A 289 -13.17 -16.29 13.68
N LYS A 290 -14.36 -16.48 13.08
CA LYS A 290 -14.85 -17.82 12.68
C LYS A 290 -14.51 -18.18 11.23
N ARG A 291 -13.80 -17.32 10.50
CA ARG A 291 -13.48 -17.55 9.09
C ARG A 291 -12.43 -18.66 8.97
N LYS A 292 -12.63 -19.52 7.97
CA LYS A 292 -11.61 -20.48 7.55
C LYS A 292 -10.55 -19.72 6.77
N VAL A 293 -9.29 -19.89 7.16
CA VAL A 293 -8.14 -19.26 6.48
C VAL A 293 -7.10 -20.32 6.12
N HIS A 294 -6.36 -20.06 5.06
CA HIS A 294 -5.22 -20.88 4.66
C HIS A 294 -3.98 -20.38 5.41
N ALA A 295 -3.43 -21.21 6.29
CA ALA A 295 -2.20 -20.94 7.01
C ALA A 295 -1.05 -21.66 6.32
N TYR A 296 0.00 -20.92 6.01
CA TYR A 296 1.26 -21.44 5.47
C TYR A 296 2.36 -21.20 6.50
N VAL A 297 2.99 -22.27 6.94
CA VAL A 297 4.13 -22.22 7.85
C VAL A 297 5.38 -22.54 7.05
N THR A 298 6.38 -21.67 7.11
CA THR A 298 7.67 -21.89 6.45
C THR A 298 8.73 -22.26 7.48
N LYS A 299 9.56 -23.25 7.14
CA LYS A 299 10.72 -23.70 7.93
C LYS A 299 11.98 -23.53 7.09
N THR A 300 13.05 -23.00 7.69
CA THR A 300 14.38 -22.98 7.08
C THR A 300 15.23 -24.14 7.61
N GLU A 301 16.30 -24.51 6.92
CA GLU A 301 17.27 -25.52 7.36
C GLU A 301 17.83 -25.23 8.76
N THR A 302 17.89 -23.96 9.16
CA THR A 302 18.33 -23.52 10.50
C THR A 302 17.27 -23.63 11.59
N ASN A 303 16.19 -24.36 11.37
CA ASN A 303 15.06 -24.54 12.30
C ASN A 303 14.28 -23.26 12.69
N SER A 304 14.51 -22.11 12.06
CA SER A 304 13.66 -20.93 12.27
C SER A 304 12.34 -21.07 11.50
N ARG A 305 11.21 -21.01 12.20
CA ARG A 305 9.87 -21.04 11.57
C ARG A 305 9.33 -19.63 11.41
N ARG A 306 8.66 -19.38 10.29
CA ARG A 306 7.93 -18.13 10.03
C ARG A 306 6.52 -18.46 9.56
N LEU A 307 5.59 -17.67 10.03
CA LEU A 307 4.17 -17.70 9.69
C LEU A 307 3.82 -16.62 8.69
#